data_160b84f924b6de08289acb911316c182
#
_entry.id   160b84f924b6de08289acb911316c182
#
_cell.length_a   1.000
_cell.length_b   1.000
_cell.length_c   1.000
_cell.angle_alpha   90.00
_cell.angle_beta   90.00
_cell.angle_gamma   90.00
#
_symmetry.space_group_name_H-M   'P 1'
#
loop_
_entity.id
_entity.type
_entity.pdbx_description
1 polymer ?
#
loop_
_entity_poly.entity_id
_entity_poly.type
_entity_poly.pdbx_seq_one_letter_code
_entity_poly.pdbx_strand_id
1 'polypeptide(L)'
;MSRKLAKMNELDQTAFTEALGWVFEHSPWVAEKAWVNRPFHSISELHRTMVHVVQEADLNEKLALLRAHPDLAGRVQMADASVKEQAGAGLHQLSREEHEEFLLLNKTYIDKFEFPFIMAVKGQNKESIKQMLRNRLHNGPEAELNEALEQIYKITRFRLEDFLNA
;
A
#
# COMPACT_ATOMS: atom_id res chain seq x y z
N MET A 1 1.59 -20.31 -14.19
CA MET A 1 2.47 -19.77 -13.11
C MET A 1 3.63 -19.03 -13.73
N SER A 2 3.97 -17.84 -13.24
CA SER A 2 5.12 -17.11 -13.74
C SER A 2 6.41 -17.77 -13.30
N ARG A 3 7.50 -17.56 -14.09
CA ARG A 3 8.81 -18.09 -13.74
C ARG A 3 9.34 -17.52 -12.43
N LYS A 4 9.07 -16.23 -12.16
CA LYS A 4 9.49 -15.58 -10.92
C LYS A 4 8.75 -16.14 -9.73
N LEU A 5 7.45 -16.40 -9.86
CA LEU A 5 6.67 -17.01 -8.78
C LEU A 5 7.21 -18.42 -8.46
N ALA A 6 7.52 -19.21 -9.47
CA ALA A 6 8.11 -20.53 -9.27
C ALA A 6 9.44 -20.44 -8.49
N LYS A 7 10.27 -19.44 -8.82
CA LYS A 7 11.52 -19.20 -8.08
C LYS A 7 11.28 -18.79 -6.64
N MET A 8 10.25 -17.96 -6.39
CA MET A 8 9.91 -17.57 -5.02
C MET A 8 9.56 -18.78 -4.16
N ASN A 9 8.87 -19.76 -4.72
CA ASN A 9 8.51 -21.00 -4.02
C ASN A 9 9.73 -21.86 -3.61
N GLU A 10 10.86 -21.67 -4.28
CA GLU A 10 12.10 -22.42 -4.00
C GLU A 10 12.98 -21.74 -2.95
N LEU A 11 12.71 -20.49 -2.60
CA LEU A 11 13.53 -19.72 -1.66
C LEU A 11 13.28 -20.15 -0.21
N ASP A 12 14.32 -20.05 0.60
CA ASP A 12 14.15 -20.15 2.06
C ASP A 12 13.46 -18.88 2.59
N GLN A 13 13.09 -18.90 3.87
CA GLN A 13 12.35 -17.79 4.47
C GLN A 13 13.11 -16.46 4.40
N THR A 14 14.41 -16.47 4.64
CA THR A 14 15.23 -15.26 4.59
C THR A 14 15.27 -14.68 3.19
N ALA A 15 15.57 -15.50 2.19
CA ALA A 15 15.64 -15.06 0.79
C ALA A 15 14.27 -14.61 0.27
N PHE A 16 13.20 -15.31 0.64
CA PHE A 16 11.84 -14.94 0.27
C PHE A 16 11.46 -13.58 0.87
N THR A 17 11.80 -13.36 2.14
CA THR A 17 11.54 -12.09 2.81
C THR A 17 12.34 -10.95 2.19
N GLU A 18 13.59 -11.18 1.82
CA GLU A 18 14.41 -10.18 1.12
C GLU A 18 13.82 -9.83 -0.25
N ALA A 19 13.29 -10.82 -0.96
CA ALA A 19 12.73 -10.61 -2.30
C ALA A 19 11.37 -9.90 -2.28
N LEU A 20 10.51 -10.19 -1.32
CA LEU A 20 9.10 -9.74 -1.29
C LEU A 20 8.74 -8.85 -0.09
N GLY A 21 9.66 -8.64 0.84
CA GLY A 21 9.38 -7.85 2.05
C GLY A 21 9.07 -6.36 1.77
N TRP A 22 9.46 -5.85 0.62
CA TRP A 22 9.19 -4.48 0.18
C TRP A 22 7.75 -4.25 -0.27
N VAL A 23 7.01 -5.32 -0.57
CA VAL A 23 5.65 -5.24 -1.14
C VAL A 23 4.71 -4.49 -0.18
N PHE A 24 4.82 -4.75 1.12
CA PHE A 24 4.14 -3.99 2.16
C PHE A 24 5.17 -3.05 2.81
N GLU A 25 4.93 -1.74 2.74
CA GLU A 25 5.90 -0.70 3.17
C GLU A 25 6.48 -0.96 4.55
N HIS A 26 7.80 -1.08 4.62
CA HIS A 26 8.56 -1.28 5.85
C HIS A 26 8.00 -2.37 6.77
N SER A 27 7.34 -3.37 6.18
CA SER A 27 6.66 -4.43 6.93
C SER A 27 7.06 -5.82 6.39
N PRO A 28 8.36 -6.16 6.45
CA PRO A 28 8.84 -7.44 5.92
C PRO A 28 8.23 -8.66 6.62
N TRP A 29 7.68 -8.48 7.81
CA TRP A 29 7.02 -9.55 8.56
C TRP A 29 5.84 -10.15 7.80
N VAL A 30 5.22 -9.41 6.88
CA VAL A 30 4.11 -9.93 6.05
C VAL A 30 4.63 -11.06 5.15
N ALA A 31 5.71 -10.82 4.42
CA ALA A 31 6.33 -11.84 3.57
C ALA A 31 6.88 -13.00 4.41
N GLU A 32 7.55 -12.69 5.51
CA GLU A 32 8.11 -13.70 6.40
C GLU A 32 7.06 -14.69 6.89
N LYS A 33 5.93 -14.19 7.37
CA LYS A 33 4.84 -15.05 7.86
C LYS A 33 4.12 -15.77 6.73
N ALA A 34 4.00 -15.16 5.56
CA ALA A 34 3.35 -15.79 4.40
C ALA A 34 4.15 -16.99 3.88
N TRP A 35 5.47 -16.97 3.99
CA TRP A 35 6.36 -18.01 3.47
C TRP A 35 5.99 -19.44 3.92
N VAL A 36 5.50 -19.62 5.14
CA VAL A 36 5.16 -20.95 5.66
C VAL A 36 4.04 -21.64 4.88
N ASN A 37 3.27 -20.90 4.12
CA ASN A 37 2.13 -21.41 3.34
C ASN A 37 2.49 -21.78 1.91
N ARG A 38 3.76 -21.66 1.50
CA ARG A 38 4.17 -22.10 0.15
C ARG A 38 4.00 -23.61 -0.01
N PRO A 39 3.86 -24.12 -1.25
CA PRO A 39 4.00 -23.37 -2.51
C PRO A 39 2.77 -22.56 -2.85
N PHE A 40 2.99 -21.44 -3.55
CA PHE A 40 1.93 -20.62 -4.11
C PHE A 40 1.76 -20.95 -5.59
N HIS A 41 0.54 -21.23 -6.00
CA HIS A 41 0.24 -21.67 -7.38
C HIS A 41 -0.14 -20.50 -8.30
N SER A 42 -0.42 -19.34 -7.71
CA SER A 42 -0.75 -18.12 -8.45
C SER A 42 -0.37 -16.88 -7.65
N ILE A 43 -0.27 -15.76 -8.34
CA ILE A 43 -0.05 -14.45 -7.68
C ILE A 43 -1.24 -14.14 -6.76
N SER A 44 -2.45 -14.51 -7.18
CA SER A 44 -3.66 -14.33 -6.37
C SER A 44 -3.57 -15.08 -5.04
N GLU A 45 -3.07 -16.31 -5.07
CA GLU A 45 -2.91 -17.12 -3.86
C GLU A 45 -1.87 -16.52 -2.92
N LEU A 46 -0.72 -16.10 -3.45
CA LEU A 46 0.32 -15.43 -2.68
C LEU A 46 -0.22 -14.15 -2.04
N HIS A 47 -0.87 -13.31 -2.83
CA HIS A 47 -1.43 -12.05 -2.34
C HIS A 47 -2.49 -12.29 -1.26
N ARG A 48 -3.38 -13.24 -1.47
CA ARG A 48 -4.43 -13.58 -0.49
C ARG A 48 -3.82 -14.04 0.83
N THR A 49 -2.73 -14.81 0.78
CA THR A 49 -2.01 -15.25 1.97
C THR A 49 -1.40 -14.06 2.71
N MET A 50 -0.76 -13.13 1.99
CA MET A 50 -0.20 -11.92 2.58
C MET A 50 -1.29 -11.04 3.22
N VAL A 51 -2.41 -10.85 2.54
CA VAL A 51 -3.57 -10.12 3.08
C VAL A 51 -4.06 -10.76 4.38
N HIS A 52 -4.15 -12.07 4.40
CA HIS A 52 -4.58 -12.80 5.60
C HIS A 52 -3.62 -12.57 6.77
N VAL A 53 -2.32 -12.55 6.53
CA VAL A 53 -1.31 -12.22 7.55
C VAL A 53 -1.60 -10.85 8.17
N VAL A 54 -1.90 -9.85 7.35
CA VAL A 54 -2.24 -8.51 7.83
C VAL A 54 -3.57 -8.52 8.61
N GLN A 55 -4.58 -9.21 8.11
CA GLN A 55 -5.88 -9.29 8.77
C GLN A 55 -5.79 -9.92 10.16
N GLU A 56 -4.94 -10.91 10.33
CA GLU A 56 -4.71 -11.59 11.61
C GLU A 56 -3.74 -10.84 12.54
N ALA A 57 -3.10 -9.79 12.07
CA ALA A 57 -2.20 -8.97 12.87
C ALA A 57 -2.98 -8.18 13.92
N ASP A 58 -2.30 -7.80 15.00
CA ASP A 58 -2.92 -6.96 16.02
C ASP A 58 -3.06 -5.50 15.53
N LEU A 59 -3.80 -4.70 16.28
CA LEU A 59 -4.05 -3.30 15.93
C LEU A 59 -2.74 -2.49 15.81
N ASN A 60 -1.79 -2.73 16.70
CA ASN A 60 -0.52 -2.02 16.69
C ASN A 60 0.28 -2.29 15.43
N GLU A 61 0.31 -3.55 14.97
CA GLU A 61 0.98 -3.95 13.73
C GLU A 61 0.28 -3.34 12.52
N LYS A 62 -1.04 -3.34 12.49
CA LYS A 62 -1.83 -2.71 11.42
C LYS A 62 -1.59 -1.20 11.35
N LEU A 63 -1.58 -0.52 12.49
CA LEU A 63 -1.29 0.92 12.56
C LEU A 63 0.15 1.23 12.13
N ALA A 64 1.10 0.40 12.52
CA ALA A 64 2.50 0.56 12.09
C ALA A 64 2.63 0.45 10.57
N LEU A 65 1.93 -0.51 9.96
CA LEU A 65 1.89 -0.66 8.50
C LEU A 65 1.30 0.58 7.83
N LEU A 66 0.16 1.09 8.33
CA LEU A 66 -0.47 2.29 7.79
C LEU A 66 0.44 3.51 7.92
N ARG A 67 1.08 3.68 9.08
CA ARG A 67 1.98 4.82 9.35
C ARG A 67 3.28 4.76 8.55
N ALA A 68 3.71 3.58 8.16
CA ALA A 68 4.89 3.39 7.33
C ALA A 68 4.65 3.73 5.86
N HIS A 69 3.39 3.74 5.42
CA HIS A 69 3.05 4.01 4.02
C HIS A 69 3.31 5.48 3.68
N PRO A 70 3.88 5.78 2.48
CA PRO A 70 4.13 7.16 2.10
C PRO A 70 2.89 8.02 2.05
N ASP A 71 3.00 9.24 2.54
CA ASP A 71 1.94 10.23 2.50
C ASP A 71 1.70 10.70 1.06
N LEU A 72 0.47 10.58 0.59
CA LEU A 72 0.09 10.86 -0.80
C LEU A 72 0.36 12.32 -1.21
N ALA A 73 0.08 13.28 -0.33
CA ALA A 73 0.26 14.70 -0.60
C ALA A 73 1.55 15.28 0.00
N GLY A 74 2.26 14.48 0.79
CA GLY A 74 3.48 14.91 1.46
C GLY A 74 4.69 14.79 0.56
N ARG A 75 5.74 15.54 0.90
CA ARG A 75 7.05 15.46 0.23
C ARG A 75 8.04 14.66 1.06
N VAL A 76 7.54 13.62 1.71
CA VAL A 76 8.38 12.72 2.48
C VAL A 76 9.16 11.83 1.52
N GLN A 77 10.35 11.42 1.91
CA GLN A 77 11.12 10.47 1.14
C GLN A 77 10.32 9.17 0.99
N MET A 78 10.10 8.74 -0.24
CA MET A 78 9.24 7.61 -0.57
C MET A 78 10.05 6.46 -1.18
N ALA A 79 9.53 5.23 -1.09
CA ALA A 79 10.03 4.12 -1.88
C ALA A 79 9.77 4.37 -3.36
N ASP A 80 10.68 3.90 -4.25
CA ASP A 80 10.59 4.13 -5.69
C ASP A 80 9.25 3.72 -6.29
N ALA A 81 8.69 2.59 -5.85
CA ALA A 81 7.39 2.10 -6.34
C ALA A 81 6.26 3.09 -6.04
N SER A 82 6.24 3.66 -4.83
CA SER A 82 5.21 4.63 -4.44
C SER A 82 5.35 5.94 -5.21
N VAL A 83 6.58 6.39 -5.47
CA VAL A 83 6.85 7.59 -6.28
C VAL A 83 6.30 7.40 -7.69
N LYS A 84 6.55 6.26 -8.33
CA LYS A 84 6.05 5.95 -9.67
C LYS A 84 4.52 5.91 -9.71
N GLU A 85 3.90 5.30 -8.72
CA GLU A 85 2.44 5.21 -8.60
C GLU A 85 1.82 6.59 -8.52
N GLN A 86 2.36 7.48 -7.68
CA GLN A 86 1.86 8.84 -7.51
C GLN A 86 2.11 9.71 -8.74
N ALA A 87 3.26 9.59 -9.39
CA ALA A 87 3.55 10.30 -10.63
C ALA A 87 2.58 9.90 -11.74
N GLY A 88 2.22 8.61 -11.81
CA GLY A 88 1.25 8.11 -12.78
C GLY A 88 -0.14 8.70 -12.59
N ALA A 89 -0.49 9.17 -11.39
CA ALA A 89 -1.77 9.84 -11.10
C ALA A 89 -1.72 11.36 -11.36
N GLY A 90 -0.60 11.91 -11.81
CA GLY A 90 -0.46 13.33 -12.11
C GLY A 90 -0.27 14.21 -10.88
N LEU A 91 0.02 13.65 -9.71
CA LEU A 91 0.19 14.42 -8.47
C LEU A 91 1.40 15.35 -8.49
N HIS A 92 2.39 15.08 -9.34
CA HIS A 92 3.56 15.94 -9.55
C HIS A 92 3.24 17.18 -10.39
N GLN A 93 2.05 17.27 -11.01
CA GLN A 93 1.62 18.35 -11.91
C GLN A 93 0.58 19.26 -11.26
N LEU A 94 0.55 19.32 -9.94
CA LEU A 94 -0.39 20.18 -9.23
C LEU A 94 0.01 21.66 -9.36
N SER A 95 -0.99 22.55 -9.55
CA SER A 95 -0.79 23.96 -9.40
C SER A 95 -0.49 24.27 -7.93
N ARG A 96 0.00 25.49 -7.65
CA ARG A 96 0.28 25.92 -6.28
C ARG A 96 -0.98 25.84 -5.40
N GLU A 97 -2.11 26.29 -5.94
CA GLU A 97 -3.40 26.29 -5.22
C GLU A 97 -3.87 24.85 -4.94
N GLU A 98 -3.76 23.98 -5.94
CA GLU A 98 -4.12 22.57 -5.80
C GLU A 98 -3.21 21.89 -4.79
N HIS A 99 -1.93 22.19 -4.80
CA HIS A 99 -0.96 21.64 -3.84
C HIS A 99 -1.30 22.06 -2.40
N GLU A 100 -1.61 23.34 -2.20
CA GLU A 100 -2.01 23.85 -0.89
C GLU A 100 -3.29 23.20 -0.40
N GLU A 101 -4.27 23.01 -1.29
CA GLU A 101 -5.52 22.32 -0.96
C GLU A 101 -5.27 20.87 -0.54
N PHE A 102 -4.44 20.14 -1.28
CA PHE A 102 -4.07 18.77 -0.93
C PHE A 102 -3.36 18.69 0.43
N LEU A 103 -2.43 19.63 0.68
CA LEU A 103 -1.73 19.68 1.96
C LEU A 103 -2.68 19.91 3.13
N LEU A 104 -3.65 20.81 2.95
CA LEU A 104 -4.65 21.10 3.98
C LEU A 104 -5.55 19.90 4.25
N LEU A 105 -6.09 19.28 3.19
CA LEU A 105 -6.95 18.10 3.31
C LEU A 105 -6.18 16.93 3.95
N ASN A 106 -4.93 16.74 3.54
CA ASN A 106 -4.09 15.69 4.06
C ASN A 106 -3.77 15.91 5.55
N LYS A 107 -3.48 17.15 5.93
CA LYS A 107 -3.26 17.50 7.34
C LYS A 107 -4.51 17.22 8.17
N THR A 108 -5.67 17.63 7.68
CA THR A 108 -6.96 17.38 8.35
C THR A 108 -7.19 15.88 8.53
N TYR A 109 -6.87 15.09 7.51
CA TYR A 109 -6.99 13.64 7.54
C TYR A 109 -6.07 13.03 8.61
N ILE A 110 -4.79 13.41 8.62
CA ILE A 110 -3.81 12.89 9.58
C ILE A 110 -4.18 13.30 11.01
N ASP A 111 -4.62 14.54 11.21
CA ASP A 111 -5.03 15.02 12.52
C ASP A 111 -6.23 14.23 13.06
N LYS A 112 -7.13 13.80 12.18
CA LYS A 112 -8.30 13.02 12.57
C LYS A 112 -8.01 11.55 12.82
N PHE A 113 -7.27 10.90 11.91
CA PHE A 113 -7.11 9.45 11.89
C PHE A 113 -5.76 8.96 12.41
N GLU A 114 -4.76 9.82 12.51
CA GLU A 114 -3.43 9.54 13.03
C GLU A 114 -2.62 8.54 12.19
N PHE A 115 -2.94 8.47 10.89
CA PHE A 115 -2.14 7.77 9.87
C PHE A 115 -2.31 8.49 8.53
N PRO A 116 -1.40 8.29 7.56
CA PRO A 116 -1.50 8.99 6.28
C PRO A 116 -2.69 8.51 5.45
N PHE A 117 -3.19 9.39 4.58
CA PHE A 117 -4.21 9.02 3.60
C PHE A 117 -3.59 8.07 2.57
N ILE A 118 -4.20 6.90 2.43
CA ILE A 118 -3.74 5.83 1.55
C ILE A 118 -4.82 5.53 0.52
N MET A 119 -4.43 5.55 -0.76
CA MET A 119 -5.32 5.24 -1.86
C MET A 119 -4.55 4.60 -3.00
N ALA A 120 -5.10 3.56 -3.59
CA ALA A 120 -4.58 2.99 -4.83
C ALA A 120 -4.88 3.98 -5.95
N VAL A 121 -3.84 4.58 -6.53
CA VAL A 121 -3.98 5.70 -7.47
C VAL A 121 -3.92 5.29 -8.94
N LYS A 122 -3.65 4.02 -9.23
CA LYS A 122 -3.62 3.51 -10.59
C LYS A 122 -4.99 3.69 -11.26
N GLY A 123 -5.01 4.39 -12.39
CA GLY A 123 -6.25 4.70 -13.10
C GLY A 123 -7.03 5.88 -12.55
N GLN A 124 -6.51 6.55 -11.52
CA GLN A 124 -7.11 7.74 -10.91
C GLN A 124 -6.45 9.02 -11.43
N ASN A 125 -7.07 10.16 -11.15
CA ASN A 125 -6.51 11.48 -11.43
C ASN A 125 -6.60 12.36 -10.19
N LYS A 126 -5.99 13.56 -10.24
CA LYS A 126 -5.96 14.46 -9.09
C LYS A 126 -7.37 14.83 -8.59
N GLU A 127 -8.33 14.96 -9.47
CA GLU A 127 -9.72 15.29 -9.12
C GLU A 127 -10.39 14.15 -8.36
N SER A 128 -10.28 12.92 -8.85
CA SER A 128 -10.87 11.75 -8.20
C SER A 128 -10.20 11.45 -6.86
N ILE A 129 -8.89 11.67 -6.74
CA ILE A 129 -8.14 11.48 -5.50
C ILE A 129 -8.60 12.50 -4.46
N LYS A 130 -8.72 13.77 -4.86
CA LYS A 130 -9.19 14.85 -3.98
C LYS A 130 -10.60 14.58 -3.46
N GLN A 131 -11.49 14.17 -4.37
CA GLN A 131 -12.87 13.84 -4.02
C GLN A 131 -12.92 12.67 -3.02
N MET A 132 -12.13 11.65 -3.23
CA MET A 132 -12.06 10.51 -2.33
C MET A 132 -11.53 10.91 -0.95
N LEU A 133 -10.51 11.76 -0.89
CA LEU A 133 -9.98 12.29 0.37
C LEU A 133 -11.06 13.03 1.16
N ARG A 134 -11.84 13.88 0.49
CA ARG A 134 -12.96 14.60 1.12
C ARG A 134 -14.01 13.62 1.64
N ASN A 135 -14.38 12.63 0.84
CA ASN A 135 -15.39 11.65 1.23
C ASN A 135 -14.95 10.84 2.45
N ARG A 136 -13.69 10.40 2.44
CA ARG A 136 -13.17 9.56 3.52
C ARG A 136 -12.97 10.31 4.83
N LEU A 137 -12.84 11.62 4.78
CA LEU A 137 -12.80 12.46 5.99
C LEU A 137 -14.07 12.34 6.85
N HIS A 138 -15.19 11.94 6.26
CA HIS A 138 -16.45 11.76 6.96
C HIS A 138 -16.61 10.39 7.63
N ASN A 139 -15.71 9.45 7.35
CA ASN A 139 -15.78 8.11 7.95
C ASN A 139 -15.42 8.14 9.43
N GLY A 140 -15.96 7.17 10.19
CA GLY A 140 -15.50 6.93 11.55
C GLY A 140 -14.13 6.25 11.56
N PRO A 141 -13.42 6.26 12.71
CA PRO A 141 -12.06 5.72 12.80
C PRO A 141 -11.93 4.26 12.39
N GLU A 142 -12.87 3.41 12.82
CA GLU A 142 -12.83 1.97 12.48
C GLU A 142 -13.07 1.74 10.99
N ALA A 143 -14.09 2.40 10.42
CA ALA A 143 -14.38 2.28 8.99
C ALA A 143 -13.20 2.76 8.13
N GLU A 144 -12.55 3.84 8.54
CA GLU A 144 -11.42 4.38 7.81
C GLU A 144 -10.17 3.52 7.94
N LEU A 145 -9.92 2.93 9.11
CA LEU A 145 -8.84 1.97 9.30
C LEU A 145 -8.99 0.80 8.31
N ASN A 146 -10.18 0.24 8.21
CA ASN A 146 -10.47 -0.87 7.30
C ASN A 146 -10.34 -0.44 5.83
N GLU A 147 -10.81 0.75 5.48
CA GLU A 147 -10.70 1.28 4.12
C GLU A 147 -9.23 1.52 3.73
N ALA A 148 -8.44 2.06 4.64
CA ALA A 148 -7.01 2.28 4.40
C ALA A 148 -6.29 0.94 4.16
N LEU A 149 -6.60 -0.09 4.92
CA LEU A 149 -6.05 -1.44 4.70
C LEU A 149 -6.48 -2.01 3.35
N GLU A 150 -7.76 -1.84 2.96
CA GLU A 150 -8.24 -2.28 1.64
C GLU A 150 -7.48 -1.60 0.50
N GLN A 151 -7.14 -0.32 0.65
CA GLN A 151 -6.34 0.39 -0.34
C GLN A 151 -4.91 -0.17 -0.41
N ILE A 152 -4.31 -0.50 0.73
CA ILE A 152 -3.01 -1.17 0.75
C ILE A 152 -3.08 -2.52 0.02
N TYR A 153 -4.14 -3.29 0.21
CA TYR A 153 -4.29 -4.58 -0.49
C TYR A 153 -4.34 -4.40 -2.01
N LYS A 154 -4.99 -3.37 -2.50
CA LYS A 154 -5.00 -3.05 -3.94
C LYS A 154 -3.62 -2.66 -4.44
N ILE A 155 -2.91 -1.81 -3.71
CA ILE A 155 -1.56 -1.36 -4.05
C ILE A 155 -0.59 -2.55 -4.09
N THR A 156 -0.61 -3.38 -3.08
CA THR A 156 0.30 -4.53 -2.99
C THR A 156 0.00 -5.58 -4.06
N ARG A 157 -1.26 -5.73 -4.47
CA ARG A 157 -1.64 -6.59 -5.59
C ARG A 157 -0.97 -6.12 -6.88
N PHE A 158 -1.04 -4.83 -7.18
CA PHE A 158 -0.38 -4.26 -8.36
C PHE A 158 1.14 -4.45 -8.30
N ARG A 159 1.76 -4.24 -7.15
CA ARG A 159 3.20 -4.43 -6.97
C ARG A 159 3.62 -5.87 -7.23
N LEU A 160 2.88 -6.84 -6.71
CA LEU A 160 3.15 -8.26 -6.95
C LEU A 160 3.00 -8.62 -8.41
N GLU A 161 1.94 -8.16 -9.07
CA GLU A 161 1.71 -8.41 -10.50
C GLU A 161 2.83 -7.84 -11.34
N ASP A 162 3.22 -6.59 -11.10
CA ASP A 162 4.31 -5.94 -11.84
C ASP A 162 5.64 -6.65 -11.65
N PHE A 163 5.96 -7.03 -10.42
CA PHE A 163 7.22 -7.69 -10.09
C PHE A 163 7.28 -9.13 -10.63
N LEU A 164 6.24 -9.91 -10.41
CA LEU A 164 6.25 -11.34 -10.74
C LEU A 164 5.94 -11.64 -12.21
N ASN A 165 5.35 -10.70 -12.94
CA ASN A 165 5.08 -10.83 -14.37
C ASN A 165 6.13 -10.13 -15.24
N ALA A 166 7.07 -9.42 -14.64
CA ALA A 166 8.13 -8.71 -15.36
C ALA A 166 9.11 -9.65 -16.07
#